data_03381489c26c898daf3750441aa51641
#
_entry.id   03381489c26c898daf3750441aa51641
#
_cell.length_a   1.000
_cell.length_b   1.000
_cell.length_c   1.000
_cell.angle_alpha   90.00
_cell.angle_beta   90.00
_cell.angle_gamma   90.00
#
_symmetry.space_group_name_H-M   'P 1'
#
loop_
_entity.id
_entity.type
_entity.pdbx_description
1 polymer ?
#
loop_
_entity_poly.entity_id
_entity_poly.type
_entity_poly.pdbx_seq_one_letter_code
_entity_poly.pdbx_strand_id
1 'polypeptide(L)'
;MSPQPPAADRPDGKPILYRTIALTMAILFAVVGLLFLFFSGDVLALFNRISASIGIPGGPAEGSGFYLILAVGYMYLVSLIAFLMWRYPRERLLPLLLINGKAASALLSVALLVWDRPLLIYMANAVVDGAIAAGVYLLYRKSAGQRP
;
A
#
# COMPACT_ATOMS: atom_id res chain seq x y z
N MET A 1 40.58 9.04 32.35
CA MET A 1 39.78 8.26 31.41
C MET A 1 38.39 8.16 32.03
N SER A 2 37.47 9.05 31.64
CA SER A 2 36.08 9.04 32.16
C SER A 2 35.30 7.91 31.48
N PRO A 3 34.56 7.07 32.21
CA PRO A 3 33.75 6.01 31.59
C PRO A 3 32.66 6.67 30.74
N GLN A 4 32.60 6.29 29.46
CA GLN A 4 31.47 6.66 28.61
C GLN A 4 30.20 6.05 29.19
N PRO A 5 29.09 6.82 29.31
CA PRO A 5 27.83 6.27 29.73
C PRO A 5 27.36 5.23 28.71
N PRO A 6 26.69 4.17 29.18
CA PRO A 6 26.21 3.08 28.33
C PRO A 6 25.30 3.64 27.23
N ALA A 7 25.47 3.13 26.01
CA ALA A 7 24.76 3.53 24.77
C ALA A 7 23.24 3.16 24.79
N ALA A 8 22.60 3.14 25.95
CA ALA A 8 21.29 2.55 26.21
C ALA A 8 20.10 3.47 25.90
N ASP A 9 20.29 4.70 25.44
CA ASP A 9 19.11 5.59 25.28
C ASP A 9 19.26 6.57 24.11
N ARG A 10 19.62 6.04 22.92
CA ARG A 10 19.35 6.79 21.71
C ARG A 10 17.93 6.50 21.27
N PRO A 11 17.00 7.47 21.31
CA PRO A 11 15.66 7.28 20.79
C PRO A 11 15.75 6.74 19.36
N ASP A 12 14.98 5.70 19.08
CA ASP A 12 14.96 5.02 17.79
C ASP A 12 14.90 6.06 16.66
N GLY A 13 15.98 6.18 15.89
CA GLY A 13 16.31 7.33 15.05
C GLY A 13 15.42 7.56 13.83
N LYS A 14 14.18 7.08 13.82
CA LYS A 14 13.17 7.48 12.84
C LYS A 14 12.05 8.25 13.52
N PRO A 15 11.61 9.38 12.90
CA PRO A 15 10.61 10.26 13.47
C PRO A 15 9.31 9.50 13.75
N ILE A 16 8.62 9.88 14.82
CA ILE A 16 7.31 9.37 15.23
C ILE A 16 6.36 9.32 14.04
N LEU A 17 6.40 10.32 13.17
CA LEU A 17 5.63 10.41 11.94
C LEU A 17 5.79 9.16 11.04
N TYR A 18 7.02 8.66 10.84
CA TYR A 18 7.25 7.46 10.03
C TYR A 18 6.54 6.23 10.61
N ARG A 19 6.64 6.03 11.90
CA ARG A 19 5.99 4.90 12.59
C ARG A 19 4.48 5.03 12.55
N THR A 20 3.94 6.23 12.77
CA THR A 20 2.49 6.48 12.71
C THR A 20 1.96 6.18 11.31
N ILE A 21 2.61 6.68 10.25
CA ILE A 21 2.21 6.43 8.87
C ILE A 21 2.27 4.92 8.57
N ALA A 22 3.33 4.24 8.95
CA ALA A 22 3.48 2.80 8.71
C ALA A 22 2.36 2.00 9.38
N LEU A 23 2.02 2.31 10.65
CA LEU A 23 0.94 1.64 11.36
C LEU A 23 -0.43 1.95 10.73
N THR A 24 -0.69 3.21 10.39
CA THR A 24 -1.93 3.62 9.71
C THR A 24 -2.11 2.86 8.39
N MET A 25 -1.05 2.74 7.59
CA MET A 25 -1.06 1.96 6.36
C MET A 25 -1.33 0.47 6.63
N ALA A 26 -0.71 -0.12 7.65
CA ALA A 26 -0.94 -1.52 8.01
C ALA A 26 -2.42 -1.78 8.34
N ILE A 27 -3.02 -0.93 9.15
CA ILE A 27 -4.44 -1.02 9.52
C ILE A 27 -5.34 -0.80 8.30
N LEU A 28 -5.07 0.23 7.50
CA LEU A 28 -5.85 0.54 6.30
C LEU A 28 -5.87 -0.65 5.32
N PHE A 29 -4.71 -1.22 5.00
CA PHE A 29 -4.64 -2.36 4.09
C PHE A 29 -5.28 -3.63 4.67
N ALA A 30 -5.18 -3.85 5.98
CA ALA A 30 -5.88 -4.95 6.64
C ALA A 30 -7.40 -4.78 6.50
N VAL A 31 -7.93 -3.59 6.77
CA VAL A 31 -9.37 -3.29 6.63
C VAL A 31 -9.82 -3.46 5.19
N VAL A 32 -9.08 -2.91 4.22
CA VAL A 32 -9.40 -3.06 2.78
C VAL A 32 -9.38 -4.53 2.38
N GLY A 33 -8.38 -5.30 2.83
CA GLY A 33 -8.31 -6.74 2.57
C GLY A 33 -9.51 -7.51 3.12
N LEU A 34 -9.96 -7.19 4.33
CA LEU A 34 -11.16 -7.78 4.94
C LEU A 34 -12.45 -7.38 4.20
N LEU A 35 -12.56 -6.12 3.74
CA LEU A 35 -13.68 -5.69 2.91
C LEU A 35 -13.75 -6.49 1.60
N PHE A 36 -12.63 -6.69 0.93
CA PHE A 36 -12.60 -7.53 -0.27
C PHE A 36 -12.91 -9.01 0.05
N LEU A 37 -12.48 -9.53 1.20
CA LEU A 37 -12.74 -10.91 1.58
C LEU A 37 -14.23 -11.17 1.85
N PHE A 38 -14.88 -10.30 2.61
CA PHE A 38 -16.25 -10.52 3.09
C PHE A 38 -17.33 -9.84 2.24
N PHE A 39 -17.00 -8.77 1.53
CA PHE A 39 -17.95 -7.90 0.81
C PHE A 39 -17.52 -7.66 -0.65
N SER A 40 -16.83 -8.62 -1.28
CA SER A 40 -16.32 -8.47 -2.65
C SER A 40 -17.40 -8.08 -3.66
N GLY A 41 -18.58 -8.68 -3.56
CA GLY A 41 -19.72 -8.35 -4.43
C GLY A 41 -20.20 -6.91 -4.26
N ASP A 42 -20.30 -6.43 -3.02
CA ASP A 42 -20.73 -5.06 -2.72
C ASP A 42 -19.68 -4.04 -3.18
N VAL A 43 -18.39 -4.35 -2.99
CA VAL A 43 -17.27 -3.51 -3.46
C VAL A 43 -17.33 -3.39 -4.98
N LEU A 44 -17.48 -4.49 -5.72
CA LEU A 44 -17.60 -4.48 -7.17
C LEU A 44 -18.86 -3.73 -7.63
N ALA A 45 -20.01 -3.94 -6.97
CA ALA A 45 -21.24 -3.24 -7.27
C ALA A 45 -21.10 -1.73 -7.06
N LEU A 46 -20.41 -1.30 -6.00
CA LEU A 46 -20.10 0.11 -5.74
C LEU A 46 -19.27 0.71 -6.88
N PHE A 47 -18.19 0.04 -7.28
CA PHE A 47 -17.35 0.49 -8.40
C PHE A 47 -18.15 0.58 -9.70
N ASN A 48 -19.01 -0.41 -9.99
CA ASN A 48 -19.85 -0.40 -11.20
C ASN A 48 -20.90 0.74 -11.19
N ARG A 49 -21.47 1.05 -10.01
CA ARG A 49 -22.39 2.21 -9.87
C ARG A 49 -21.68 3.53 -10.14
N ILE A 50 -20.50 3.72 -9.56
CA ILE A 50 -19.68 4.92 -9.79
C ILE A 50 -19.28 5.00 -11.27
N SER A 51 -18.82 3.89 -11.86
CA SER A 51 -18.49 3.83 -13.30
C SER A 51 -19.63 4.27 -14.18
N ALA A 52 -20.85 3.76 -13.92
CA ALA A 52 -22.05 4.12 -14.66
C ALA A 52 -22.38 5.63 -14.54
N SER A 53 -22.17 6.24 -13.37
CA SER A 53 -22.44 7.66 -13.15
C SER A 53 -21.51 8.59 -13.92
N ILE A 54 -20.32 8.12 -14.30
CA ILE A 54 -19.31 8.90 -15.04
C ILE A 54 -19.10 8.38 -16.49
N GLY A 55 -19.99 7.48 -16.96
CA GLY A 55 -19.98 6.98 -18.34
C GLY A 55 -18.82 6.00 -18.66
N ILE A 56 -18.24 5.37 -17.65
CA ILE A 56 -17.17 4.35 -17.80
C ILE A 56 -17.79 2.94 -17.76
N PRO A 57 -17.32 1.98 -18.59
CA PRO A 57 -17.79 0.61 -18.55
C PRO A 57 -17.60 -0.03 -17.17
N GLY A 58 -18.59 -0.79 -16.69
CA GLY A 58 -18.48 -1.61 -15.48
C GLY A 58 -17.62 -2.85 -15.70
N GLY A 59 -16.98 -3.33 -14.64
CA GLY A 59 -16.24 -4.58 -14.66
C GLY A 59 -17.16 -5.81 -14.54
N PRO A 60 -16.73 -7.00 -15.03
CA PRO A 60 -17.49 -8.25 -14.91
C PRO A 60 -17.60 -8.64 -13.42
N ALA A 61 -18.81 -8.98 -12.98
CA ALA A 61 -19.06 -9.47 -11.63
C ALA A 61 -18.79 -10.98 -11.48
N GLU A 62 -18.86 -11.73 -12.58
CA GLU A 62 -18.70 -13.19 -12.61
C GLU A 62 -17.24 -13.59 -12.90
N GLY A 63 -16.79 -14.72 -12.32
CA GLY A 63 -15.45 -15.26 -12.56
C GLY A 63 -14.33 -14.63 -11.73
N SER A 64 -14.62 -13.71 -10.82
CA SER A 64 -13.62 -12.94 -10.06
C SER A 64 -13.02 -13.68 -8.85
N GLY A 65 -13.52 -14.88 -8.49
CA GLY A 65 -13.13 -15.57 -7.24
C GLY A 65 -11.63 -15.86 -7.13
N PHE A 66 -10.98 -16.27 -8.21
CA PHE A 66 -9.54 -16.51 -8.22
C PHE A 66 -8.75 -15.21 -8.01
N TYR A 67 -9.13 -14.15 -8.71
CA TYR A 67 -8.50 -12.83 -8.56
C TYR A 67 -8.73 -12.24 -7.18
N LEU A 68 -9.86 -12.57 -6.54
CA LEU A 68 -10.14 -12.17 -5.17
C LEU A 68 -9.11 -12.75 -4.19
N ILE A 69 -8.75 -14.03 -4.32
CA ILE A 69 -7.72 -14.67 -3.49
C ILE A 69 -6.39 -13.92 -3.64
N LEU A 70 -6.00 -13.59 -4.88
CA LEU A 70 -4.77 -12.84 -5.14
C LEU A 70 -4.83 -11.43 -4.55
N ALA A 71 -5.95 -10.73 -4.71
CA ALA A 71 -6.14 -9.38 -4.17
C ALA A 71 -6.07 -9.38 -2.63
N VAL A 72 -6.76 -10.30 -1.97
CA VAL A 72 -6.73 -10.42 -0.50
C VAL A 72 -5.34 -10.81 -0.01
N GLY A 73 -4.68 -11.79 -0.67
CA GLY A 73 -3.31 -12.19 -0.35
C GLY A 73 -2.31 -11.04 -0.52
N TYR A 74 -2.47 -10.23 -1.56
CA TYR A 74 -1.66 -9.03 -1.77
C TYR A 74 -1.90 -7.98 -0.69
N MET A 75 -3.16 -7.71 -0.31
CA MET A 75 -3.47 -6.77 0.78
C MET A 75 -2.92 -7.24 2.12
N TYR A 76 -2.99 -8.55 2.42
CA TYR A 76 -2.35 -9.13 3.59
C TYR A 76 -0.83 -8.89 3.58
N LEU A 77 -0.15 -9.19 2.48
CA LEU A 77 1.30 -9.00 2.35
C LEU A 77 1.70 -7.53 2.55
N VAL A 78 1.00 -6.61 1.92
CA VAL A 78 1.25 -5.16 2.05
C VAL A 78 1.01 -4.68 3.47
N SER A 79 -0.07 -5.15 4.12
CA SER A 79 -0.35 -4.87 5.52
C SER A 79 0.76 -5.37 6.45
N LEU A 80 1.23 -6.60 6.22
CA LEU A 80 2.33 -7.20 6.98
C LEU A 80 3.63 -6.39 6.83
N ILE A 81 4.01 -6.02 5.60
CA ILE A 81 5.21 -5.19 5.35
C ILE A 81 5.08 -3.85 6.09
N ALA A 82 3.94 -3.18 6.00
CA ALA A 82 3.71 -1.91 6.68
C ALA A 82 3.76 -2.06 8.22
N PHE A 83 3.21 -3.14 8.77
CA PHE A 83 3.34 -3.48 10.19
C PHE A 83 4.80 -3.72 10.60
N LEU A 84 5.55 -4.45 9.80
CA LEU A 84 6.98 -4.68 10.04
C LEU A 84 7.79 -3.37 9.96
N MET A 85 7.45 -2.44 9.07
CA MET A 85 8.04 -1.09 9.02
C MET A 85 7.80 -0.32 10.33
N TRP A 86 6.62 -0.44 10.92
CA TRP A 86 6.33 0.13 12.24
C TRP A 86 7.13 -0.55 13.35
N ARG A 87 7.22 -1.88 13.32
CA ARG A 87 7.89 -2.67 14.36
C ARG A 87 9.42 -2.58 14.29
N TYR A 88 9.96 -2.55 13.05
CA TYR A 88 11.38 -2.54 12.75
C TYR A 88 11.75 -1.31 11.89
N PRO A 89 11.66 -0.09 12.43
CA PRO A 89 11.82 1.14 11.64
C PRO A 89 13.21 1.32 11.06
N ARG A 90 14.22 0.61 11.56
CA ARG A 90 15.61 0.66 11.06
C ARG A 90 15.84 -0.15 9.79
N GLU A 91 14.98 -1.12 9.50
CA GLU A 91 15.09 -1.98 8.32
C GLU A 91 14.81 -1.19 7.04
N ARG A 92 15.83 -1.12 6.18
CA ARG A 92 15.73 -0.36 4.90
C ARG A 92 15.02 -1.15 3.82
N LEU A 93 15.07 -2.48 3.89
CA LEU A 93 14.49 -3.34 2.88
C LEU A 93 12.95 -3.24 2.84
N LEU A 94 12.32 -3.10 4.00
CA LEU A 94 10.86 -3.08 4.11
C LEU A 94 10.21 -1.95 3.32
N PRO A 95 10.60 -0.65 3.48
CA PRO A 95 10.03 0.41 2.65
C PRO A 95 10.35 0.24 1.16
N LEU A 96 11.50 -0.31 0.79
CA LEU A 96 11.83 -0.59 -0.60
C LEU A 96 10.92 -1.67 -1.19
N LEU A 97 10.63 -2.75 -0.45
CA LEU A 97 9.68 -3.77 -0.88
C LEU A 97 8.28 -3.18 -1.09
N LEU A 98 7.82 -2.34 -0.15
CA LEU A 98 6.51 -1.70 -0.25
C LEU A 98 6.44 -0.76 -1.47
N ILE A 99 7.48 0.08 -1.68
CA ILE A 99 7.57 0.98 -2.83
C ILE A 99 7.51 0.17 -4.14
N ASN A 100 8.34 -0.88 -4.27
CA ASN A 100 8.38 -1.68 -5.49
C ASN A 100 7.05 -2.40 -5.74
N GLY A 101 6.45 -3.01 -4.72
CA GLY A 101 5.16 -3.69 -4.85
C GLY A 101 4.03 -2.74 -5.29
N LYS A 102 3.97 -1.55 -4.68
CA LYS A 102 2.96 -0.54 -5.02
C LYS A 102 3.22 0.11 -6.38
N ALA A 103 4.48 0.37 -6.72
CA ALA A 103 4.84 0.88 -8.05
C ALA A 103 4.51 -0.14 -9.16
N ALA A 104 4.82 -1.42 -8.96
CA ALA A 104 4.47 -2.47 -9.90
C ALA A 104 2.95 -2.58 -10.09
N SER A 105 2.18 -2.56 -8.99
CA SER A 105 0.71 -2.59 -9.05
C SER A 105 0.15 -1.37 -9.81
N ALA A 106 0.67 -0.17 -9.55
CA ALA A 106 0.27 1.04 -10.27
C ALA A 106 0.58 0.96 -11.77
N LEU A 107 1.79 0.50 -12.14
CA LEU A 107 2.19 0.35 -13.53
C LEU A 107 1.35 -0.70 -14.28
N LEU A 108 1.08 -1.86 -13.64
CA LEU A 108 0.20 -2.88 -14.21
C LEU A 108 -1.22 -2.36 -14.41
N SER A 109 -1.73 -1.57 -13.48
CA SER A 109 -3.05 -0.95 -13.61
C SER A 109 -3.12 0.05 -14.76
N VAL A 110 -2.06 0.85 -14.97
CA VAL A 110 -1.94 1.73 -16.14
C VAL A 110 -1.85 0.91 -17.44
N ALA A 111 -1.09 -0.18 -17.44
CA ALA A 111 -0.98 -1.05 -18.62
C ALA A 111 -2.34 -1.66 -18.98
N LEU A 112 -3.09 -2.17 -18.00
CA LEU A 112 -4.44 -2.71 -18.24
C LEU A 112 -5.42 -1.64 -18.71
N LEU A 113 -5.30 -0.41 -18.21
CA LEU A 113 -6.11 0.72 -18.64
C LEU A 113 -5.91 1.05 -20.13
N VAL A 114 -4.68 0.86 -20.63
CA VAL A 114 -4.32 1.15 -22.03
C VAL A 114 -4.63 -0.02 -22.96
N TRP A 115 -4.39 -1.27 -22.53
CA TRP A 115 -4.44 -2.45 -23.39
C TRP A 115 -5.76 -3.22 -23.35
N ASP A 116 -6.53 -3.12 -22.24
CA ASP A 116 -7.79 -3.85 -22.12
C ASP A 116 -8.97 -2.87 -22.21
N ARG A 117 -9.52 -2.47 -21.08
CA ARG A 117 -10.68 -1.57 -20.98
C ARG A 117 -10.44 -0.51 -19.92
N PRO A 118 -10.90 0.73 -20.13
CA PRO A 118 -10.75 1.79 -19.14
C PRO A 118 -11.72 1.60 -17.96
N LEU A 119 -11.46 0.57 -17.14
CA LEU A 119 -12.25 0.30 -15.95
C LEU A 119 -11.86 1.24 -14.80
N LEU A 120 -12.85 1.75 -14.09
CA LEU A 120 -12.64 2.65 -12.95
C LEU A 120 -11.72 2.03 -11.88
N ILE A 121 -11.83 0.72 -11.67
CA ILE A 121 -10.99 0.01 -10.69
C ILE A 121 -9.51 0.09 -11.04
N TYR A 122 -9.13 0.04 -12.31
CA TYR A 122 -7.73 0.20 -12.75
C TYR A 122 -7.25 1.64 -12.53
N MET A 123 -8.09 2.64 -12.84
CA MET A 123 -7.76 4.05 -12.59
C MET A 123 -7.55 4.32 -11.11
N ALA A 124 -8.49 3.88 -10.27
CA ALA A 124 -8.41 4.05 -8.82
C ALA A 124 -7.15 3.38 -8.25
N ASN A 125 -6.86 2.14 -8.67
CA ASN A 125 -5.69 1.41 -8.21
C ASN A 125 -4.38 2.08 -8.66
N ALA A 126 -4.30 2.53 -9.91
CA ALA A 126 -3.12 3.24 -10.42
C ALA A 126 -2.82 4.51 -9.60
N VAL A 127 -3.84 5.32 -9.32
CA VAL A 127 -3.70 6.56 -8.56
C VAL A 127 -3.35 6.28 -7.10
N VAL A 128 -4.08 5.38 -6.43
CA VAL A 128 -3.88 5.08 -5.00
C VAL A 128 -2.52 4.43 -4.77
N ASP A 129 -2.19 3.37 -5.53
CA ASP A 129 -0.93 2.66 -5.36
C ASP A 129 0.27 3.50 -5.78
N GLY A 130 0.14 4.32 -6.83
CA GLY A 130 1.15 5.27 -7.23
C GLY A 130 1.41 6.36 -6.17
N ALA A 131 0.35 6.92 -5.58
CA ALA A 131 0.47 7.90 -4.50
C ALA A 131 1.13 7.29 -3.25
N ILE A 132 0.79 6.04 -2.90
CA ILE A 132 1.41 5.33 -1.77
C ILE A 132 2.89 5.08 -2.04
N ALA A 133 3.25 4.59 -3.23
CA ALA A 133 4.65 4.36 -3.61
C ALA A 133 5.46 5.65 -3.52
N ALA A 134 4.96 6.76 -4.07
CA ALA A 134 5.60 8.06 -4.02
C ALA A 134 5.72 8.58 -2.58
N GLY A 135 4.66 8.49 -1.78
CA GLY A 135 4.65 8.93 -0.39
C GLY A 135 5.67 8.17 0.48
N VAL A 136 5.70 6.84 0.37
CA VAL A 136 6.66 6.00 1.09
C VAL A 136 8.10 6.28 0.63
N TYR A 137 8.30 6.51 -0.67
CA TYR A 137 9.61 6.89 -1.22
C TYR A 137 10.11 8.23 -0.65
N LEU A 138 9.25 9.24 -0.58
CA LEU A 138 9.60 10.54 0.00
C LEU A 138 9.95 10.42 1.50
N LEU A 139 9.16 9.64 2.25
CA LEU A 139 9.46 9.34 3.65
C LEU A 139 10.78 8.60 3.83
N TYR A 140 11.04 7.62 2.96
CA TYR A 140 12.31 6.88 2.95
C TYR A 140 13.51 7.79 2.70
N ARG A 141 13.44 8.64 1.66
CA ARG A 141 14.51 9.61 1.34
C ARG A 141 14.77 10.58 2.49
N LYS A 142 13.69 11.16 3.06
CA LYS A 142 13.82 12.09 4.19
C LYS A 142 14.48 11.42 5.41
N SER A 143 14.14 10.17 5.68
CA SER A 143 14.73 9.40 6.77
C SER A 143 16.17 8.96 6.49
N ALA A 144 16.57 8.82 5.24
CA ALA A 144 17.95 8.48 4.85
C ALA A 144 18.90 9.67 4.93
N GLY A 145 18.41 10.90 4.65
CA GLY A 145 19.19 12.12 4.67
C GLY A 145 19.47 12.70 6.07
N GLN A 146 18.87 12.16 7.13
CA GLN A 146 19.04 12.62 8.51
C GLN A 146 20.13 11.84 9.29
N ARG A 147 21.01 11.12 8.60
CA ARG A 147 22.13 10.44 9.26
C ARG A 147 23.38 11.31 9.15
N PRO A 148 24.03 11.62 10.30
CA PRO A 148 25.36 12.22 10.31
C PRO A 148 26.39 11.24 9.77
#